data_631a43896b5620d1f5f530f0b9b0212e
#
_entry.id   631a43896b5620d1f5f530f0b9b0212e
#
_cell.length_a   1.000
_cell.length_b   1.000
_cell.length_c   1.000
_cell.angle_alpha   90.00
_cell.angle_beta   90.00
_cell.angle_gamma   90.00
#
_symmetry.space_group_name_H-M   'P 1'
#
loop_
_entity.id
_entity.type
_entity.pdbx_description
1 polymer ?
#
loop_
_entity_poly.entity_id
_entity_poly.type
_entity_poly.pdbx_seq_one_letter_code
_entity_poly.pdbx_strand_id
1 'polypeptide(L)'
;EIKFTFRKFSELITFQNNIAGGNGTVSTTSEIKNCNLLVDYIILEDEDRRKLQNVPKQYFLLNQVQQLEENVNDGETSLNISMRQFKYPVSELFWVFKSDNAVFNNQHFNYSNTIATTKSNPFKKIRISFEGKDKIPELSADFFYKIEKIKHHTNTGDNYIHCYSFAI
;
A
#
# COMPACT_ATOMS: atom_id res chain seq x y z
N GLU A 1 -15.26 9.07 16.46
CA GLU A 1 -15.60 9.69 15.16
C GLU A 1 -14.80 8.99 14.06
N ILE A 2 -15.48 8.56 12.99
CA ILE A 2 -14.84 8.01 11.79
C ILE A 2 -14.98 9.07 10.70
N LYS A 3 -13.85 9.51 10.13
CA LYS A 3 -13.80 10.50 9.07
C LYS A 3 -13.26 9.88 7.80
N PHE A 4 -14.03 9.95 6.72
CA PHE A 4 -13.60 9.57 5.39
C PHE A 4 -13.21 10.82 4.59
N THR A 5 -12.01 10.82 4.05
CA THR A 5 -11.54 11.89 3.16
C THR A 5 -11.32 11.28 1.78
N PHE A 6 -12.12 11.69 0.82
CA PHE A 6 -12.01 11.22 -0.55
C PHE A 6 -11.03 12.09 -1.33
N ARG A 7 -10.29 11.48 -2.23
CA ARG A 7 -9.52 12.18 -3.26
C ARG A 7 -10.45 12.82 -4.29
N LYS A 8 -9.90 13.67 -5.15
CA LYS A 8 -10.67 14.23 -6.27
C LYS A 8 -11.22 13.10 -7.13
N PHE A 9 -12.42 13.29 -7.66
CA PHE A 9 -13.09 12.26 -8.45
C PHE A 9 -12.25 11.78 -9.64
N SER A 10 -11.54 12.68 -10.31
CA SER A 10 -10.60 12.37 -11.38
C SER A 10 -9.46 11.41 -11.00
N GLU A 11 -9.14 11.34 -9.70
CA GLU A 11 -8.11 10.44 -9.16
C GLU A 11 -8.69 9.09 -8.69
N LEU A 12 -10.01 9.02 -8.53
CA LEU A 12 -10.70 7.79 -8.10
C LEU A 12 -11.04 6.86 -9.27
N ILE A 13 -11.08 7.39 -10.49
CA ILE A 13 -11.45 6.63 -11.67
C ILE A 13 -10.22 6.37 -12.52
N THR A 14 -9.97 5.11 -12.81
CA THR A 14 -9.04 4.70 -13.85
C THR A 14 -9.83 4.40 -15.13
N PHE A 15 -9.44 5.01 -16.23
CA PHE A 15 -9.99 4.67 -17.53
C PHE A 15 -8.85 4.36 -18.50
N GLN A 16 -9.09 3.38 -19.32
CA GLN A 16 -8.14 3.02 -20.37
C GLN A 16 -8.49 3.82 -21.61
N ASN A 17 -7.60 4.70 -22.01
CA ASN A 17 -7.75 5.47 -23.22
C ASN A 17 -7.24 4.65 -24.40
N ASN A 18 -8.13 4.06 -25.16
CA ASN A 18 -7.80 3.30 -26.38
C ASN A 18 -7.54 4.21 -27.60
N ILE A 19 -7.51 5.51 -27.41
CA ILE A 19 -7.29 6.48 -28.48
C ILE A 19 -5.85 6.97 -28.41
N ALA A 20 -5.06 6.67 -29.42
CA ALA A 20 -3.71 7.18 -29.54
C ALA A 20 -3.71 8.72 -29.47
N GLY A 21 -3.13 9.29 -28.43
CA GLY A 21 -2.92 10.72 -28.26
C GLY A 21 -4.03 11.50 -27.54
N GLY A 22 -5.02 10.87 -26.97
CA GLY A 22 -6.10 11.54 -26.26
C GLY A 22 -6.04 11.39 -24.74
N ASN A 23 -5.83 12.47 -24.00
CA ASN A 23 -6.15 12.51 -22.58
C ASN A 23 -7.68 12.49 -22.45
N GLY A 24 -8.26 11.37 -22.01
CA GLY A 24 -9.67 11.32 -21.70
C GLY A 24 -9.96 12.32 -20.57
N THR A 25 -10.87 13.25 -20.82
CA THR A 25 -11.36 14.15 -19.79
C THR A 25 -12.45 13.46 -18.98
N VAL A 26 -12.24 13.30 -17.70
CA VAL A 26 -13.29 12.86 -16.77
C VAL A 26 -14.26 14.02 -16.59
N SER A 27 -15.57 13.77 -16.77
CA SER A 27 -16.57 14.78 -16.49
C SER A 27 -16.46 15.26 -15.04
N THR A 28 -16.34 16.57 -14.87
CA THR A 28 -16.23 17.21 -13.54
C THR A 28 -17.55 17.21 -12.77
N THR A 29 -18.63 16.76 -13.39
CA THR A 29 -19.98 16.70 -12.80
C THR A 29 -20.28 15.39 -12.09
N SER A 30 -19.36 14.44 -12.10
CA SER A 30 -19.52 13.17 -11.41
C SER A 30 -19.32 13.34 -9.91
N GLU A 31 -20.16 12.71 -9.11
CA GLU A 31 -20.13 12.76 -7.64
C GLU A 31 -20.29 11.37 -7.05
N ILE A 32 -19.77 11.17 -5.84
CA ILE A 32 -19.99 9.94 -5.07
C ILE A 32 -21.38 10.04 -4.44
N LYS A 33 -22.26 9.13 -4.78
CA LYS A 33 -23.60 9.00 -4.18
C LYS A 33 -23.65 7.79 -3.25
N ASN A 34 -24.45 7.90 -2.17
CA ASN A 34 -24.75 6.79 -1.27
C ASN A 34 -23.51 6.13 -0.65
N CYS A 35 -22.71 6.90 0.09
CA CYS A 35 -21.64 6.35 0.90
C CYS A 35 -22.23 5.84 2.23
N ASN A 36 -22.22 4.52 2.44
CA ASN A 36 -22.77 3.88 3.62
C ASN A 36 -21.68 3.12 4.37
N LEU A 37 -21.71 3.16 5.69
CA LEU A 37 -20.91 2.32 6.56
C LEU A 37 -21.78 1.15 7.05
N LEU A 38 -21.41 -0.07 6.69
CA LEU A 38 -22.02 -1.28 7.25
C LEU A 38 -21.27 -1.66 8.51
N VAL A 39 -22.00 -1.87 9.59
CA VAL A 39 -21.43 -2.19 10.90
C VAL A 39 -22.16 -3.39 11.49
N ASP A 40 -21.40 -4.40 11.87
CA ASP A 40 -21.91 -5.54 12.61
C ASP A 40 -21.89 -5.23 14.11
N TYR A 41 -23.04 -5.35 14.76
CA TYR A 41 -23.18 -5.14 16.20
C TYR A 41 -23.28 -6.49 16.93
N ILE A 42 -22.48 -6.63 17.97
CA ILE A 42 -22.60 -7.74 18.91
C ILE A 42 -23.34 -7.22 20.13
N ILE A 43 -24.54 -7.73 20.35
CA ILE A 43 -25.34 -7.40 21.53
C ILE A 43 -24.99 -8.41 22.61
N LEU A 44 -24.44 -7.93 23.71
CA LEU A 44 -24.07 -8.73 24.87
C LEU A 44 -25.24 -8.80 25.85
N GLU A 45 -25.40 -9.95 26.51
CA GLU A 45 -26.29 -10.09 27.67
C GLU A 45 -25.82 -9.17 28.80
N ASP A 46 -26.76 -8.83 29.69
CA ASP A 46 -26.48 -7.86 30.77
C ASP A 46 -25.37 -8.34 31.72
N GLU A 47 -25.25 -9.66 31.93
CA GLU A 47 -24.18 -10.23 32.75
C GLU A 47 -22.79 -10.04 32.09
N ASP A 48 -22.67 -10.34 30.81
CA ASP A 48 -21.42 -10.20 30.10
C ASP A 48 -21.01 -8.74 29.91
N ARG A 49 -21.98 -7.85 29.71
CA ARG A 49 -21.75 -6.41 29.68
C ARG A 49 -21.21 -5.90 31.02
N ARG A 50 -21.78 -6.37 32.17
CA ARG A 50 -21.26 -6.02 33.49
C ARG A 50 -19.88 -6.58 33.77
N LYS A 51 -19.58 -7.82 33.32
CA LYS A 51 -18.22 -8.39 33.40
C LYS A 51 -17.21 -7.52 32.66
N LEU A 52 -17.53 -7.12 31.43
CA LEU A 52 -16.66 -6.24 30.62
C LEU A 52 -16.46 -4.86 31.25
N GLN A 53 -17.51 -4.27 31.83
CA GLN A 53 -17.43 -2.97 32.52
C GLN A 53 -16.59 -3.02 33.79
N ASN A 54 -16.59 -4.15 34.50
CA ASN A 54 -15.83 -4.32 35.72
C ASN A 54 -14.35 -4.70 35.53
N VAL A 55 -13.92 -4.97 34.29
CA VAL A 55 -12.51 -5.21 33.98
C VAL A 55 -11.74 -3.88 34.08
N PRO A 56 -10.78 -3.73 35.02
CA PRO A 56 -10.12 -2.46 35.29
C PRO A 56 -9.25 -1.98 34.14
N LYS A 57 -8.78 -2.89 33.26
CA LYS A 57 -8.00 -2.58 32.06
C LYS A 57 -8.40 -3.53 30.93
N GLN A 58 -8.71 -2.97 29.79
CA GLN A 58 -8.93 -3.73 28.57
C GLN A 58 -7.76 -3.47 27.60
N TYR A 59 -7.26 -4.54 27.00
CA TYR A 59 -6.15 -4.48 26.04
C TYR A 59 -6.66 -4.88 24.67
N PHE A 60 -6.38 -4.05 23.68
CA PHE A 60 -6.69 -4.32 22.30
C PHE A 60 -5.40 -4.33 21.48
N LEU A 61 -5.22 -5.37 20.68
CA LEU A 61 -4.17 -5.40 19.69
C LEU A 61 -4.72 -4.79 18.40
N LEU A 62 -4.14 -3.67 17.98
CA LEU A 62 -4.55 -2.96 16.78
C LEU A 62 -3.41 -2.97 15.76
N ASN A 63 -3.73 -3.38 14.54
CA ASN A 63 -2.82 -3.19 13.42
C ASN A 63 -2.97 -1.77 12.89
N GLN A 64 -1.86 -1.05 12.81
CA GLN A 64 -1.82 0.33 12.33
C GLN A 64 -0.91 0.42 11.11
N VAL A 65 -1.40 1.09 10.07
CA VAL A 65 -0.61 1.38 8.88
C VAL A 65 0.12 2.71 9.06
N GLN A 66 1.41 2.72 8.80
CA GLN A 66 2.24 3.92 8.71
C GLN A 66 2.80 4.02 7.29
N GLN A 67 2.82 5.21 6.73
CA GLN A 67 3.23 5.46 5.35
C GLN A 67 4.36 6.46 5.29
N LEU A 68 5.29 6.22 4.37
CA LEU A 68 6.38 7.10 3.99
C LEU A 68 6.38 7.22 2.47
N GLU A 69 6.53 8.44 1.97
CA GLU A 69 6.70 8.73 0.56
C GLU A 69 8.03 9.45 0.35
N GLU A 70 8.80 9.00 -0.62
CA GLU A 70 10.06 9.58 -1.05
C GLU A 70 10.08 9.74 -2.55
N ASN A 71 10.61 10.85 -3.02
CA ASN A 71 10.76 11.11 -4.44
C ASN A 71 12.12 10.58 -4.92
N VAL A 72 12.11 9.94 -6.07
CA VAL A 72 13.32 9.51 -6.79
C VAL A 72 13.53 10.47 -7.94
N ASN A 73 14.67 11.16 -7.95
CA ASN A 73 14.99 12.08 -9.03
C ASN A 73 15.39 11.32 -10.31
N ASP A 74 15.13 11.94 -11.45
CA ASP A 74 15.52 11.37 -12.74
C ASP A 74 17.04 11.14 -12.80
N GLY A 75 17.42 9.97 -13.27
CA GLY A 75 18.84 9.56 -13.36
C GLY A 75 19.43 8.98 -12.08
N GLU A 76 18.73 8.95 -10.95
CA GLU A 76 19.20 8.26 -9.76
C GLU A 76 19.25 6.75 -9.97
N THR A 77 20.40 6.16 -9.63
CA THR A 77 20.63 4.71 -9.75
C THR A 77 20.54 3.98 -8.41
N SER A 78 20.51 4.72 -7.29
CA SER A 78 20.37 4.18 -5.93
C SER A 78 19.61 5.15 -5.05
N LEU A 79 18.79 4.61 -4.16
CA LEU A 79 18.00 5.37 -3.21
C LEU A 79 18.14 4.77 -1.81
N ASN A 80 18.40 5.62 -0.82
CA ASN A 80 18.38 5.24 0.58
C ASN A 80 17.16 5.85 1.28
N ILE A 81 16.27 5.00 1.76
CA ILE A 81 15.05 5.42 2.46
C ILE A 81 15.23 5.18 3.95
N SER A 82 15.14 6.25 4.75
CA SER A 82 15.22 6.15 6.21
C SER A 82 13.82 5.94 6.80
N MET A 83 13.61 4.80 7.44
CA MET A 83 12.33 4.43 8.08
C MET A 83 12.28 4.79 9.57
N ARG A 84 13.16 5.70 10.05
CA ARG A 84 13.24 6.10 11.48
C ARG A 84 11.96 6.73 12.03
N GLN A 85 11.11 7.25 11.15
CA GLN A 85 9.83 7.83 11.57
C GLN A 85 8.77 6.79 11.93
N PHE A 86 8.93 5.53 11.50
CA PHE A 86 8.03 4.47 11.90
C PHE A 86 8.17 4.17 13.39
N LYS A 87 7.04 4.12 14.07
CA LYS A 87 6.92 3.84 15.49
C LYS A 87 6.28 2.47 15.67
N TYR A 88 6.56 1.85 16.80
CA TYR A 88 6.05 0.52 17.17
C TYR A 88 6.67 -0.63 16.36
N PRO A 89 6.51 -1.88 16.84
CA PRO A 89 6.96 -3.06 16.12
C PRO A 89 6.27 -3.18 14.76
N VAL A 90 7.07 -3.41 13.74
CA VAL A 90 6.59 -3.59 12.36
C VAL A 90 6.45 -5.08 12.08
N SER A 91 5.28 -5.51 11.67
CA SER A 91 5.01 -6.90 11.25
C SER A 91 5.40 -7.12 9.79
N GLU A 92 5.07 -6.15 8.94
CA GLU A 92 5.30 -6.25 7.51
C GLU A 92 5.62 -4.89 6.89
N LEU A 93 6.41 -4.91 5.83
CA LEU A 93 6.70 -3.79 4.96
C LEU A 93 6.12 -4.05 3.58
N PHE A 94 5.40 -3.07 3.05
CA PHE A 94 4.97 -3.05 1.66
C PHE A 94 5.52 -1.80 0.99
N TRP A 95 5.97 -1.95 -0.25
CA TRP A 95 6.40 -0.79 -1.02
C TRP A 95 6.08 -0.94 -2.50
N VAL A 96 5.91 0.19 -3.12
CA VAL A 96 5.65 0.34 -4.55
C VAL A 96 6.46 1.50 -5.10
N PHE A 97 6.78 1.43 -6.37
CA PHE A 97 7.31 2.55 -7.12
C PHE A 97 6.25 3.02 -8.10
N LYS A 98 6.03 4.32 -8.14
CA LYS A 98 5.02 4.91 -8.99
C LYS A 98 5.69 5.91 -9.91
N SER A 99 5.62 5.69 -11.22
CA SER A 99 6.19 6.62 -12.18
C SER A 99 5.21 7.77 -12.44
N ASP A 100 5.74 8.97 -12.65
CA ASP A 100 4.96 10.16 -13.03
C ASP A 100 4.21 9.92 -14.33
N ASN A 101 4.83 9.19 -15.26
CA ASN A 101 4.20 8.82 -16.52
C ASN A 101 2.94 7.95 -16.32
N ALA A 102 2.97 7.02 -15.37
CA ALA A 102 1.78 6.22 -15.04
C ALA A 102 0.67 7.10 -14.42
N VAL A 103 1.03 8.06 -13.57
CA VAL A 103 0.09 9.03 -13.00
C VAL A 103 -0.51 9.91 -14.08
N PHE A 104 0.31 10.46 -14.96
CA PHE A 104 -0.13 11.32 -16.06
C PHE A 104 -1.10 10.60 -17.01
N ASN A 105 -0.90 9.30 -17.23
CA ASN A 105 -1.78 8.47 -18.05
C ASN A 105 -2.93 7.82 -17.24
N ASN A 106 -3.22 8.32 -16.06
CA ASN A 106 -4.30 7.83 -15.19
C ASN A 106 -4.21 6.33 -14.83
N GLN A 107 -3.00 5.76 -14.85
CA GLN A 107 -2.72 4.38 -14.47
C GLN A 107 -2.26 4.30 -13.00
N HIS A 108 -3.11 4.74 -12.08
CA HIS A 108 -2.77 4.90 -10.67
C HIS A 108 -2.35 3.62 -9.95
N PHE A 109 -2.72 2.46 -10.47
CA PHE A 109 -2.37 1.14 -9.91
C PHE A 109 -1.29 0.42 -10.73
N ASN A 110 -0.65 1.11 -11.65
CA ASN A 110 0.49 0.57 -12.38
C ASN A 110 1.79 0.92 -11.65
N TYR A 111 2.38 -0.07 -10.99
CA TYR A 111 3.63 0.03 -10.24
C TYR A 111 4.81 -0.60 -10.97
N SER A 112 4.68 -0.85 -12.27
CA SER A 112 5.77 -1.33 -13.11
C SER A 112 6.65 -0.18 -13.62
N ASN A 113 7.76 -0.55 -14.26
CA ASN A 113 8.69 0.40 -14.85
C ASN A 113 8.15 1.14 -16.10
N THR A 114 7.00 0.74 -16.64
CA THR A 114 6.47 1.29 -17.88
C THR A 114 4.95 1.23 -17.95
N ILE A 115 4.37 2.08 -18.78
CA ILE A 115 2.94 2.05 -19.14
C ILE A 115 2.66 1.12 -20.33
N ALA A 116 3.70 0.60 -20.99
CA ALA A 116 3.59 -0.31 -22.13
C ALA A 116 3.09 -1.71 -21.74
N THR A 117 2.88 -2.56 -22.73
CA THR A 117 2.39 -3.93 -22.52
C THR A 117 3.42 -4.84 -21.84
N THR A 118 4.71 -4.68 -22.19
CA THR A 118 5.79 -5.45 -21.55
C THR A 118 6.25 -4.76 -20.28
N LYS A 119 5.81 -5.25 -19.16
CA LYS A 119 6.07 -4.69 -17.83
C LYS A 119 7.20 -5.44 -17.12
N SER A 120 7.98 -4.73 -16.32
CA SER A 120 9.00 -5.31 -15.45
C SER A 120 9.10 -4.55 -14.12
N ASN A 121 9.91 -5.08 -13.20
CA ASN A 121 10.17 -4.42 -11.93
C ASN A 121 10.85 -3.06 -12.15
N PRO A 122 10.44 -2.02 -11.40
CA PRO A 122 11.02 -0.68 -11.51
C PRO A 122 12.44 -0.59 -10.93
N PHE A 123 12.86 -1.54 -10.12
CA PHE A 123 14.20 -1.63 -9.56
C PHE A 123 14.77 -3.05 -9.69
N LYS A 124 16.09 -3.17 -9.54
CA LYS A 124 16.79 -4.47 -9.69
C LYS A 124 16.93 -5.19 -8.37
N LYS A 125 17.38 -4.49 -7.33
CA LYS A 125 17.77 -5.07 -6.05
C LYS A 125 17.39 -4.13 -4.90
N ILE A 126 17.17 -4.72 -3.72
CA ILE A 126 16.97 -3.99 -2.48
C ILE A 126 17.71 -4.68 -1.34
N ARG A 127 18.13 -3.89 -0.38
CA ARG A 127 18.74 -4.32 0.88
C ARG A 127 17.96 -3.68 2.03
N ILE A 128 17.71 -4.42 3.09
CA ILE A 128 17.07 -3.92 4.30
C ILE A 128 18.09 -4.02 5.44
N SER A 129 18.42 -2.91 6.05
CA SER A 129 19.33 -2.83 7.20
C SER A 129 18.61 -2.30 8.43
N PHE A 130 19.03 -2.78 9.59
CA PHE A 130 18.55 -2.34 10.89
C PHE A 130 19.73 -2.04 11.79
N GLU A 131 19.78 -0.85 12.36
CA GLU A 131 20.91 -0.37 13.21
C GLU A 131 22.30 -0.55 12.56
N GLY A 132 22.38 -0.32 11.25
CA GLY A 132 23.61 -0.43 10.47
C GLY A 132 24.05 -1.87 10.14
N LYS A 133 23.23 -2.87 10.52
CA LYS A 133 23.45 -4.27 10.14
C LYS A 133 22.43 -4.72 9.12
N ASP A 134 22.85 -5.49 8.14
CA ASP A 134 21.96 -6.04 7.15
C ASP A 134 21.02 -7.07 7.80
N LYS A 135 19.73 -6.75 7.85
CA LYS A 135 18.69 -7.70 8.22
C LYS A 135 18.44 -8.65 7.05
N ILE A 136 18.40 -8.07 5.84
CA ILE A 136 18.33 -8.78 4.58
C ILE A 136 19.45 -8.26 3.70
N PRO A 137 20.32 -9.14 3.19
CA PRO A 137 21.34 -8.78 2.23
C PRO A 137 20.70 -8.28 0.94
N GLU A 138 21.51 -7.79 0.02
CA GLU A 138 21.03 -7.33 -1.26
C GLU A 138 20.41 -8.49 -2.08
N LEU A 139 19.09 -8.46 -2.25
CA LEU A 139 18.32 -9.44 -2.99
C LEU A 139 17.60 -8.80 -4.19
N SER A 140 17.26 -9.62 -5.17
CA SER A 140 16.55 -9.17 -6.37
C SER A 140 15.12 -8.72 -6.06
N ALA A 141 14.58 -7.82 -6.88
CA ALA A 141 13.19 -7.39 -6.80
C ALA A 141 12.21 -8.56 -6.85
N ASP A 142 12.51 -9.59 -7.65
CA ASP A 142 11.67 -10.78 -7.77
C ASP A 142 11.53 -11.57 -6.47
N PHE A 143 12.54 -11.54 -5.60
CA PHE A 143 12.45 -12.16 -4.28
C PHE A 143 11.28 -11.57 -3.49
N PHE A 144 11.22 -10.25 -3.39
CA PHE A 144 10.20 -9.53 -2.62
C PHE A 144 8.83 -9.52 -3.29
N TYR A 145 8.82 -9.58 -4.61
CA TYR A 145 7.59 -9.53 -5.40
C TYR A 145 6.90 -10.90 -5.52
N LYS A 146 7.68 -11.99 -5.63
CA LYS A 146 7.16 -13.34 -5.86
C LYS A 146 7.31 -14.22 -4.64
N ILE A 147 8.54 -14.40 -4.14
CA ILE A 147 8.85 -15.40 -3.11
C ILE A 147 8.27 -15.02 -1.76
N GLU A 148 8.50 -13.80 -1.29
CA GLU A 148 7.97 -13.33 -0.01
C GLU A 148 6.43 -13.31 0.00
N LYS A 149 5.82 -12.91 -1.10
CA LYS A 149 4.35 -12.94 -1.21
C LYS A 149 3.78 -14.34 -1.08
N ILE A 150 4.36 -15.34 -1.76
CA ILE A 150 3.87 -16.72 -1.70
C ILE A 150 4.00 -17.30 -0.30
N LYS A 151 5.05 -16.91 0.45
CA LYS A 151 5.27 -17.41 1.81
C LYS A 151 4.25 -16.88 2.81
N HIS A 152 3.83 -15.63 2.68
CA HIS A 152 3.09 -14.92 3.71
C HIS A 152 1.67 -14.52 3.29
N HIS A 153 1.36 -14.57 2.01
CA HIS A 153 0.06 -14.15 1.45
C HIS A 153 -0.53 -15.19 0.53
N THR A 154 -1.86 -15.27 0.50
CA THR A 154 -2.61 -16.24 -0.32
C THR A 154 -2.74 -15.84 -1.79
N ASN A 155 -2.52 -14.57 -2.12
CA ASN A 155 -2.66 -14.05 -3.49
C ASN A 155 -1.44 -13.24 -3.92
N THR A 156 -0.89 -13.60 -5.08
CA THR A 156 0.31 -13.00 -5.68
C THR A 156 -0.03 -12.15 -6.90
N GLY A 157 -1.03 -11.30 -6.83
CA GLY A 157 -1.44 -10.46 -7.97
C GLY A 157 -0.28 -9.76 -8.68
N ASP A 158 -0.40 -9.55 -9.99
CA ASP A 158 0.66 -9.05 -10.91
C ASP A 158 0.91 -7.53 -10.85
N ASN A 159 0.80 -6.90 -9.69
CA ASN A 159 0.79 -5.45 -9.61
C ASN A 159 2.13 -4.81 -9.20
N TYR A 160 3.22 -5.56 -9.17
CA TYR A 160 4.55 -5.08 -8.73
C TYR A 160 4.53 -4.42 -7.35
N ILE A 161 3.69 -4.91 -6.47
CA ILE A 161 3.70 -4.58 -5.04
C ILE A 161 4.67 -5.52 -4.35
N HIS A 162 5.69 -4.99 -3.74
CA HIS A 162 6.72 -5.74 -3.05
C HIS A 162 6.41 -5.80 -1.56
N CYS A 163 6.79 -6.87 -0.91
CA CYS A 163 6.60 -7.01 0.53
C CYS A 163 7.79 -7.71 1.20
N TYR A 164 7.90 -7.48 2.49
CA TYR A 164 8.74 -8.24 3.38
C TYR A 164 8.04 -8.41 4.73
N SER A 165 7.91 -9.65 5.18
CA SER A 165 7.32 -9.98 6.46
C SER A 165 8.41 -10.28 7.49
N PHE A 166 8.27 -9.71 8.70
CA PHE A 166 9.11 -10.03 9.85
C PHE A 166 8.57 -11.23 10.64
N ALA A 167 7.45 -11.82 10.23
CA ALA A 167 6.91 -13.03 10.82
C ALA A 167 7.88 -14.20 10.62
N ILE A 168 8.04 -15.01 11.66
CA ILE A 168 8.88 -16.23 11.69
C ILE A 168 8.02 -17.42 11.31
#